data_d3594d0aaea091625734a03b17f30911
#
_entry.id   d3594d0aaea091625734a03b17f30911
#
_cell.length_a   1.000
_cell.length_b   1.000
_cell.length_c   1.000
_cell.angle_alpha   90.00
_cell.angle_beta   90.00
_cell.angle_gamma   90.00
#
_symmetry.space_group_name_H-M   'P 1'
#
loop_
_entity.id
_entity.type
_entity.pdbx_description
1 polymer ?
#
loop_
_entity_poly.entity_id
_entity_poly.type
_entity_poly.pdbx_seq_one_letter_code
_entity_poly.pdbx_strand_id
1 'polypeptide(L)'
;MYWIQNGHESKMDEPDITKELIEAHGLKSDEYNLILSIIKRTPTFTELGIFSAMWNEHCSYKSSKKWLRTLSVDGPQVICGPGENAGIVDIGDNQALVFKMESHNHPSYIEPYQGAATGIGGILRDVFT
;
A
#
# COMPACT_ATOMS: atom_id res chain seq x y z
N MET A 1 15.62 -15.17 -5.83
CA MET A 1 16.44 -15.01 -4.62
C MET A 1 17.42 -16.17 -4.60
N TYR A 2 18.71 -15.91 -4.49
CA TYR A 2 19.74 -16.95 -4.48
C TYR A 2 20.31 -17.08 -3.07
N TRP A 3 20.36 -18.29 -2.56
CA TRP A 3 21.10 -18.61 -1.34
C TRP A 3 22.37 -19.38 -1.71
N ILE A 4 23.52 -18.89 -1.27
CA ILE A 4 24.77 -19.60 -1.46
C ILE A 4 24.99 -20.47 -0.22
N GLN A 5 24.78 -21.78 -0.35
CA GLN A 5 25.27 -22.77 0.59
C GLN A 5 26.37 -23.56 -0.10
N ASN A 6 27.58 -23.56 0.46
CA ASN A 6 28.72 -24.37 0.04
C ASN A 6 29.13 -24.19 -1.44
N GLY A 7 29.04 -22.99 -1.99
CA GLY A 7 29.50 -22.71 -3.35
C GLY A 7 28.61 -23.25 -4.48
N HIS A 8 27.43 -23.79 -4.17
CA HIS A 8 26.39 -24.12 -5.16
C HIS A 8 25.25 -23.10 -5.12
N GLU A 9 25.00 -22.45 -6.26
CA GLU A 9 23.79 -21.67 -6.48
C GLU A 9 22.60 -22.63 -6.57
N SER A 10 21.75 -22.69 -5.54
CA SER A 10 20.47 -23.35 -5.65
C SER A 10 19.45 -22.34 -6.17
N LYS A 11 19.02 -22.50 -7.43
CA LYS A 11 17.84 -21.82 -7.94
C LYS A 11 16.64 -22.38 -7.18
N MET A 12 15.93 -21.52 -6.41
CA MET A 12 14.65 -21.96 -5.86
C MET A 12 13.67 -22.19 -7.01
N ASP A 13 13.07 -23.38 -7.06
CA ASP A 13 12.00 -23.67 -8.00
C ASP A 13 10.82 -22.73 -7.68
N GLU A 14 10.63 -21.73 -8.54
CA GLU A 14 9.43 -20.87 -8.46
C GLU A 14 8.27 -21.60 -9.15
N PRO A 15 7.05 -21.47 -8.63
CA PRO A 15 5.89 -22.09 -9.27
C PRO A 15 5.62 -21.45 -10.63
N ASP A 16 5.08 -22.25 -11.55
CA ASP A 16 4.62 -21.76 -12.84
C ASP A 16 3.49 -20.75 -12.67
N ILE A 17 3.51 -19.69 -13.47
CA ILE A 17 2.50 -18.65 -13.45
C ILE A 17 1.25 -19.15 -14.19
N THR A 18 0.32 -19.75 -13.44
CA THR A 18 -0.94 -20.25 -13.97
C THR A 18 -2.05 -19.22 -13.80
N LYS A 19 -3.17 -19.43 -14.47
CA LYS A 19 -4.35 -18.56 -14.34
C LYS A 19 -4.88 -18.54 -12.91
N GLU A 20 -4.92 -19.69 -12.27
CA GLU A 20 -5.37 -19.85 -10.89
C GLU A 20 -4.45 -19.09 -9.92
N LEU A 21 -3.15 -19.12 -10.17
CA LEU A 21 -2.18 -18.37 -9.37
C LEU A 21 -2.35 -16.85 -9.54
N ILE A 22 -2.61 -16.38 -10.76
CA ILE A 22 -2.88 -14.96 -11.06
C ILE A 22 -4.15 -14.50 -10.32
N GLU A 23 -5.23 -15.28 -10.39
CA GLU A 23 -6.49 -15.00 -9.71
C GLU A 23 -6.31 -15.03 -8.17
N ALA A 24 -5.55 -15.98 -7.64
CA ALA A 24 -5.23 -16.05 -6.21
C ALA A 24 -4.43 -14.82 -5.72
N HIS A 25 -3.67 -14.18 -6.60
CA HIS A 25 -2.99 -12.90 -6.33
C HIS A 25 -3.92 -11.67 -6.50
N GLY A 26 -5.22 -11.88 -6.77
CA GLY A 26 -6.19 -10.80 -6.91
C GLY A 26 -6.02 -9.93 -8.16
N LEU A 27 -5.24 -10.39 -9.12
CA LEU A 27 -5.05 -9.71 -10.40
C LEU A 27 -6.14 -10.12 -11.40
N LYS A 28 -6.74 -9.13 -12.05
CA LYS A 28 -7.69 -9.35 -13.14
C LYS A 28 -6.96 -9.64 -14.45
N SER A 29 -7.66 -10.23 -15.42
CA SER A 29 -7.06 -10.59 -16.71
C SER A 29 -6.52 -9.37 -17.48
N ASP A 30 -7.20 -8.24 -17.42
CA ASP A 30 -6.75 -6.99 -18.04
C ASP A 30 -5.50 -6.41 -17.36
N GLU A 31 -5.43 -6.51 -16.03
CA GLU A 31 -4.25 -6.11 -15.25
C GLU A 31 -3.05 -7.01 -15.57
N TYR A 32 -3.26 -8.31 -15.65
CA TYR A 32 -2.19 -9.26 -16.03
C TYR A 32 -1.70 -9.01 -17.47
N ASN A 33 -2.61 -8.77 -18.40
CA ASN A 33 -2.23 -8.41 -19.78
C ASN A 33 -1.43 -7.11 -19.83
N LEU A 34 -1.74 -6.15 -18.96
CA LEU A 34 -0.96 -4.91 -18.84
C LEU A 34 0.44 -5.21 -18.31
N ILE A 35 0.61 -6.08 -17.32
CA ILE A 35 1.92 -6.54 -16.84
C ILE A 35 2.74 -7.09 -18.03
N LEU A 36 2.17 -8.04 -18.79
CA LEU A 36 2.83 -8.63 -19.94
C LEU A 36 3.24 -7.57 -20.98
N SER A 37 2.39 -6.56 -21.18
CA SER A 37 2.67 -5.47 -22.11
C SER A 37 3.83 -4.58 -21.67
N ILE A 38 4.02 -4.42 -20.37
CA ILE A 38 5.08 -3.59 -19.77
C ILE A 38 6.42 -4.33 -19.78
N ILE A 39 6.44 -5.55 -19.20
CA ILE A 39 7.70 -6.28 -19.02
C ILE A 39 8.10 -7.14 -20.22
N LYS A 40 7.20 -7.31 -21.20
CA LYS A 40 7.40 -8.07 -22.45
C LYS A 40 7.79 -9.55 -22.26
N ARG A 41 7.43 -10.11 -21.13
CA ARG A 41 7.64 -11.53 -20.78
C ARG A 41 6.68 -11.97 -19.68
N THR A 42 6.64 -13.25 -19.38
CA THR A 42 5.96 -13.74 -18.17
C THR A 42 6.72 -13.24 -16.93
N PRO A 43 6.02 -12.71 -15.90
CA PRO A 43 6.65 -12.34 -14.64
C PRO A 43 7.16 -13.60 -13.91
N THR A 44 8.17 -13.45 -13.06
CA THR A 44 8.50 -14.44 -12.05
C THR A 44 7.43 -14.46 -10.96
N PHE A 45 7.44 -15.50 -10.10
CA PHE A 45 6.51 -15.55 -8.96
C PHE A 45 6.67 -14.35 -8.02
N THR A 46 7.90 -13.96 -7.74
CA THR A 46 8.20 -12.77 -6.93
C THR A 46 7.66 -11.49 -7.59
N GLU A 47 7.87 -11.32 -8.89
CA GLU A 47 7.35 -10.15 -9.63
C GLU A 47 5.83 -10.13 -9.65
N LEU A 48 5.16 -11.28 -9.80
CA LEU A 48 3.71 -11.37 -9.70
C LEU A 48 3.20 -10.88 -8.35
N GLY A 49 3.87 -11.29 -7.27
CA GLY A 49 3.57 -10.82 -5.91
C GLY A 49 3.75 -9.31 -5.73
N ILE A 50 4.81 -8.74 -6.31
CA ILE A 50 5.06 -7.29 -6.30
C ILE A 50 3.94 -6.55 -7.04
N PHE A 51 3.59 -6.98 -8.26
CA PHE A 51 2.50 -6.36 -9.02
C PHE A 51 1.16 -6.47 -8.28
N SER A 52 0.87 -7.64 -7.69
CA SER A 52 -0.33 -7.86 -6.89
C SER A 52 -0.40 -6.87 -5.72
N ALA A 53 0.69 -6.72 -4.96
CA ALA A 53 0.75 -5.81 -3.82
C ALA A 53 0.60 -4.34 -4.25
N MET A 54 1.26 -3.92 -5.31
CA MET A 54 1.22 -2.54 -5.78
C MET A 54 -0.11 -2.16 -6.45
N TRP A 55 -0.81 -3.11 -7.05
CA TRP A 55 -2.09 -2.86 -7.73
C TRP A 55 -3.33 -3.21 -6.91
N ASN A 56 -3.17 -3.64 -5.66
CA ASN A 56 -4.32 -3.74 -4.78
C ASN A 56 -4.89 -2.36 -4.45
N GLU A 57 -6.13 -2.31 -4.00
CA GLU A 57 -6.83 -1.06 -3.69
C GLU A 57 -6.13 -0.24 -2.60
N HIS A 58 -5.52 -0.91 -1.62
CA HIS A 58 -4.85 -0.27 -0.51
C HIS A 58 -3.63 0.57 -0.94
N CYS A 59 -2.87 0.08 -1.93
CA CYS A 59 -1.68 0.77 -2.45
C CYS A 59 -2.00 1.70 -3.62
N SER A 60 -2.80 1.24 -4.58
CA SER A 60 -3.02 1.95 -5.85
C SER A 60 -4.18 2.93 -5.84
N TYR A 61 -5.12 2.76 -4.92
CA TYR A 61 -6.41 3.49 -4.91
C TYR A 61 -7.16 3.39 -6.25
N LYS A 62 -6.98 2.30 -7.00
CA LYS A 62 -7.47 2.16 -8.38
C LYS A 62 -8.98 2.34 -8.53
N SER A 63 -9.76 1.97 -7.50
CA SER A 63 -11.21 2.14 -7.49
C SER A 63 -11.66 3.40 -6.74
N SER A 64 -10.99 3.78 -5.66
CA SER A 64 -11.38 4.87 -4.78
C SER A 64 -10.86 6.24 -5.20
N LYS A 65 -9.73 6.30 -5.91
CA LYS A 65 -9.09 7.56 -6.36
C LYS A 65 -10.05 8.51 -7.08
N LYS A 66 -10.95 7.95 -7.88
CA LYS A 66 -11.99 8.71 -8.59
C LYS A 66 -12.90 9.47 -7.61
N TRP A 67 -13.27 8.83 -6.51
CA TRP A 67 -14.16 9.40 -5.51
C TRP A 67 -13.42 10.32 -4.54
N LEU A 68 -12.21 9.95 -4.16
CA LEU A 68 -11.36 10.80 -3.31
C LEU A 68 -11.14 12.18 -3.94
N ARG A 69 -10.99 12.25 -5.26
CA ARG A 69 -10.85 13.52 -5.99
C ARG A 69 -12.09 14.40 -5.98
N THR A 70 -13.25 13.89 -5.58
CA THR A 70 -14.48 14.69 -5.46
C THR A 70 -14.60 15.40 -4.10
N LEU A 71 -13.76 15.01 -3.13
CA LEU A 71 -13.70 15.67 -1.83
C LEU A 71 -12.95 16.99 -1.98
N SER A 72 -13.56 18.06 -1.52
CA SER A 72 -12.88 19.37 -1.50
C SER A 72 -11.73 19.33 -0.51
N VAL A 73 -10.57 19.75 -0.98
CA VAL A 73 -9.35 19.88 -0.17
C VAL A 73 -8.87 21.33 -0.11
N ASP A 74 -9.63 22.23 -0.73
CA ASP A 74 -9.33 23.64 -0.79
C ASP A 74 -10.20 24.39 0.24
N GLY A 75 -9.56 25.17 1.09
CA GLY A 75 -10.22 26.00 2.07
C GLY A 75 -9.23 26.96 2.71
N PRO A 76 -9.69 28.11 3.20
CA PRO A 76 -8.80 29.13 3.78
C PRO A 76 -8.03 28.65 5.00
N GLN A 77 -8.53 27.60 5.67
CA GLN A 77 -7.89 27.01 6.85
C GLN A 77 -6.92 25.88 6.49
N VAL A 78 -6.89 25.39 5.26
CA VAL A 78 -6.01 24.27 4.88
C VAL A 78 -4.58 24.77 4.73
N ILE A 79 -3.70 24.30 5.60
CA ILE A 79 -2.25 24.55 5.53
C ILE A 79 -1.59 23.47 4.70
N CYS A 80 -1.95 22.19 4.95
CA CYS A 80 -1.42 21.05 4.23
C CYS A 80 -2.54 20.07 3.89
N GLY A 81 -2.71 19.81 2.60
CA GLY A 81 -3.72 18.90 2.04
C GLY A 81 -3.16 17.52 1.69
N PRO A 82 -3.89 16.73 0.88
CA PRO A 82 -3.47 15.40 0.46
C PRO A 82 -2.14 15.39 -0.30
N GLY A 83 -1.32 14.37 -0.02
CA GLY A 83 0.02 14.19 -0.59
C GLY A 83 1.12 14.16 0.48
N GLU A 84 0.77 14.58 1.68
CA GLU A 84 1.63 14.56 2.86
C GLU A 84 1.19 13.47 3.85
N ASN A 85 2.02 13.21 4.86
CA ASN A 85 1.76 12.16 5.84
C ASN A 85 0.57 12.46 6.76
N ALA A 86 0.32 13.75 7.04
CA ALA A 86 -0.78 14.22 7.88
C ALA A 86 -1.46 15.45 7.27
N GLY A 87 -2.72 15.68 7.62
CA GLY A 87 -3.42 16.91 7.33
C GLY A 87 -3.09 17.99 8.34
N ILE A 88 -3.00 19.25 7.90
CA ILE A 88 -2.76 20.40 8.76
C ILE A 88 -3.78 21.49 8.45
N VAL A 89 -4.46 21.95 9.48
CA VAL A 89 -5.45 23.05 9.36
C VAL A 89 -5.17 24.15 10.39
N ASP A 90 -5.33 25.38 9.95
CA ASP A 90 -5.30 26.56 10.82
C ASP A 90 -6.57 26.59 11.70
N ILE A 91 -6.40 26.71 12.99
CA ILE A 91 -7.50 26.81 13.97
C ILE A 91 -7.58 28.19 14.61
N GLY A 92 -6.84 29.18 14.11
CA GLY A 92 -6.79 30.53 14.64
C GLY A 92 -5.71 30.70 15.73
N ASP A 93 -5.57 31.91 16.23
CA ASP A 93 -4.64 32.29 17.32
C ASP A 93 -3.17 31.86 17.08
N ASN A 94 -2.76 31.84 15.82
CA ASN A 94 -1.43 31.35 15.39
C ASN A 94 -1.17 29.87 15.78
N GLN A 95 -2.24 29.05 15.76
CA GLN A 95 -2.20 27.63 16.07
C GLN A 95 -2.66 26.80 14.88
N ALA A 96 -2.12 25.61 14.75
CA ALA A 96 -2.51 24.63 13.75
C ALA A 96 -2.83 23.28 14.37
N LEU A 97 -3.83 22.59 13.82
CA LEU A 97 -4.16 21.22 14.18
C LEU A 97 -3.55 20.29 13.14
N VAL A 98 -2.70 19.38 13.60
CA VAL A 98 -2.15 18.27 12.79
C VAL A 98 -2.96 17.02 13.10
N PHE A 99 -3.44 16.32 12.06
CA PHE A 99 -4.28 15.14 12.24
C PHE A 99 -3.99 14.06 11.22
N LYS A 100 -4.23 12.83 11.63
CA LYS A 100 -4.14 11.62 10.81
C LYS A 100 -5.27 10.67 11.18
N MET A 101 -5.83 10.00 10.19
CA MET A 101 -6.74 8.88 10.38
C MET A 101 -6.28 7.72 9.50
N GLU A 102 -6.23 6.53 10.08
CA GLU A 102 -5.78 5.32 9.39
C GLU A 102 -6.63 4.13 9.79
N SER A 103 -7.01 3.30 8.82
CA SER A 103 -7.66 2.02 9.08
C SER A 103 -6.62 0.93 9.20
N HIS A 104 -6.80 0.01 10.15
CA HIS A 104 -5.91 -1.12 10.39
C HIS A 104 -6.61 -2.46 10.16
N ASN A 105 -5.83 -3.47 9.76
CA ASN A 105 -6.29 -4.81 9.48
C ASN A 105 -6.34 -5.63 10.76
N HIS A 106 -7.35 -5.45 11.60
CA HIS A 106 -7.65 -6.21 12.83
C HIS A 106 -6.47 -6.67 13.72
N PRO A 107 -5.31 -5.98 13.78
CA PRO A 107 -4.22 -6.45 14.63
C PRO A 107 -4.63 -6.50 16.10
N SER A 108 -5.46 -5.56 16.55
CA SER A 108 -5.97 -5.51 17.92
C SER A 108 -6.98 -6.61 18.25
N TYR A 109 -7.56 -7.26 17.25
CA TYR A 109 -8.44 -8.42 17.45
C TYR A 109 -7.65 -9.66 17.87
N ILE A 110 -6.46 -9.83 17.28
CA ILE A 110 -5.59 -11.00 17.53
C ILE A 110 -4.72 -10.74 18.76
N GLU A 111 -4.05 -9.60 18.81
CA GLU A 111 -3.15 -9.17 19.89
C GLU A 111 -3.49 -7.73 20.30
N PRO A 112 -4.43 -7.54 21.26
CA PRO A 112 -4.96 -6.21 21.59
C PRO A 112 -3.90 -5.17 21.95
N TYR A 113 -2.95 -5.55 22.81
CA TYR A 113 -1.88 -4.62 23.24
C TYR A 113 -0.95 -4.25 22.08
N GLN A 114 -0.42 -5.24 21.38
CA GLN A 114 0.51 -5.01 20.26
C GLN A 114 -0.19 -4.30 19.09
N GLY A 115 -1.43 -4.65 18.82
CA GLY A 115 -2.24 -4.00 17.80
C GLY A 115 -2.51 -2.52 18.09
N ALA A 116 -2.84 -2.19 19.34
CA ALA A 116 -3.02 -0.81 19.78
C ALA A 116 -1.71 -0.01 19.71
N ALA A 117 -0.60 -0.60 20.16
CA ALA A 117 0.72 0.03 20.11
C ALA A 117 1.15 0.33 18.67
N THR A 118 0.94 -0.62 17.74
CA THR A 118 1.22 -0.43 16.31
C THR A 118 0.34 0.65 15.69
N GLY A 119 -0.97 0.66 16.01
CA GLY A 119 -1.90 1.66 15.51
C GLY A 119 -1.54 3.07 15.95
N ILE A 120 -1.29 3.26 17.24
CA ILE A 120 -0.87 4.57 17.79
C ILE A 120 0.48 4.96 17.21
N GLY A 121 1.45 4.05 17.16
CA GLY A 121 2.79 4.32 16.66
C GLY A 121 2.80 4.78 15.20
N GLY A 122 2.00 4.16 14.33
CA GLY A 122 1.86 4.56 12.93
C GLY A 122 1.27 5.97 12.78
N ILE A 123 0.23 6.28 13.53
CA ILE A 123 -0.39 7.62 13.50
C ILE A 123 0.57 8.68 14.04
N LEU A 124 1.22 8.43 15.18
CA LEU A 124 2.18 9.37 15.75
C LEU A 124 3.37 9.63 14.81
N ARG A 125 3.87 8.59 14.16
CA ARG A 125 4.93 8.74 13.17
C ARG A 125 4.53 9.74 12.09
N ASP A 126 3.35 9.56 11.49
CA ASP A 126 2.89 10.39 10.38
C ASP A 126 2.56 11.84 10.82
N VAL A 127 2.17 12.04 12.08
CA VAL A 127 1.91 13.37 12.65
C VAL A 127 3.21 14.13 12.94
N PHE A 128 4.29 13.42 13.29
CA PHE A 128 5.57 14.03 13.66
C PHE A 128 6.59 14.14 12.52
N THR A 129 6.35 13.52 11.38
CA THR A 129 7.22 13.59 10.19
C THR A 129 6.62 14.44 9.10
#